data_db1f87623cb64b74e626ce7fbdf205bb
#
_entry.id   db1f87623cb64b74e626ce7fbdf205bb
#
_cell.length_a   1.000
_cell.length_b   1.000
_cell.length_c   1.000
_cell.angle_alpha   90.00
_cell.angle_beta   90.00
_cell.angle_gamma   90.00
#
_symmetry.space_group_name_H-M   'P 1'
#
loop_
_entity.id
_entity.type
_entity.pdbx_description
1 polymer ?
#
loop_
_entity_poly.entity_id
_entity_poly.type
_entity_poly.pdbx_seq_one_letter_code
_entity_poly.pdbx_strand_id
1 'polypeptide(L)'
;IEIINEKNFNQLDKIKGRKYLRNKKWTEFRSDDMQRFTLLRYAIPELMGYKGEALVIDPDIFLVKNKLDELMPMLKDNALICRAGKQKGSFATSLMLLNSHKLQSWNLEQIIDDLINGRIDYSNLINLRNCDLAIGSLPKSWNDFDNLDRDTIFLHTTQKVTQPWRKDLPMNSYIPPLFGFLKRDFIYALLNKPLNIGVEHPNPKI
;
A
#
# COMPACT_ATOMS: atom_id res chain seq x y z
N ILE A 1 13.90 9.55 -9.51
CA ILE A 1 12.54 9.08 -9.14
C ILE A 1 12.04 8.22 -10.28
N GLU A 2 11.62 7.00 -9.96
CA GLU A 2 11.03 6.06 -10.92
C GLU A 2 9.59 5.76 -10.50
N ILE A 3 8.66 5.79 -11.47
CA ILE A 3 7.26 5.45 -11.26
C ILE A 3 7.05 4.02 -11.75
N ILE A 4 6.77 3.11 -10.81
CA ILE A 4 6.50 1.72 -11.12
C ILE A 4 5.03 1.57 -11.51
N ASN A 5 4.79 1.13 -12.75
CA ASN A 5 3.45 0.91 -13.28
C ASN A 5 3.18 -0.59 -13.41
N GLU A 6 2.04 -1.06 -12.89
CA GLU A 6 1.63 -2.47 -12.96
C GLU A 6 1.56 -3.04 -14.39
N LYS A 7 1.30 -2.19 -15.39
CA LYS A 7 1.26 -2.62 -16.81
C LYS A 7 2.58 -3.17 -17.33
N ASN A 8 3.68 -2.87 -16.62
CA ASN A 8 5.01 -3.35 -16.97
C ASN A 8 5.33 -4.71 -16.33
N PHE A 9 4.37 -5.29 -15.57
CA PHE A 9 4.57 -6.52 -14.80
C PHE A 9 3.54 -7.59 -15.18
N ASN A 10 3.84 -8.34 -16.23
CA ASN A 10 3.03 -9.49 -16.68
C ASN A 10 2.90 -10.59 -15.61
N GLN A 11 3.80 -10.67 -14.63
CA GLN A 11 3.67 -11.57 -13.49
C GLN A 11 2.35 -11.38 -12.74
N LEU A 12 1.83 -10.13 -12.65
CA LEU A 12 0.55 -9.84 -12.03
C LEU A 12 -0.66 -10.45 -12.79
N ASP A 13 -0.50 -10.81 -14.06
CA ASP A 13 -1.56 -11.45 -14.82
C ASP A 13 -1.86 -12.88 -14.30
N LYS A 14 -0.88 -13.53 -13.69
CA LYS A 14 -1.04 -14.85 -13.08
C LYS A 14 -2.05 -14.88 -11.94
N ILE A 15 -2.18 -13.79 -11.16
CA ILE A 15 -3.08 -13.73 -10.00
C ILE A 15 -4.46 -13.16 -10.34
N LYS A 16 -4.62 -12.44 -11.47
CA LYS A 16 -5.91 -11.86 -11.86
C LYS A 16 -7.01 -12.92 -11.98
N GLY A 17 -8.14 -12.71 -11.32
CA GLY A 17 -9.27 -13.63 -11.28
C GLY A 17 -9.02 -14.92 -10.51
N ARG A 18 -7.83 -15.10 -9.94
CA ARG A 18 -7.51 -16.23 -9.08
C ARG A 18 -7.89 -15.95 -7.63
N LYS A 19 -8.17 -17.03 -6.88
CA LYS A 19 -8.35 -16.94 -5.44
C LYS A 19 -6.99 -16.94 -4.75
N TYR A 20 -6.87 -16.15 -3.70
CA TYR A 20 -5.70 -16.05 -2.85
C TYR A 20 -6.14 -15.92 -1.38
N LEU A 21 -5.24 -16.22 -0.45
CA LEU A 21 -5.54 -16.13 0.98
C LEU A 21 -5.36 -14.70 1.48
N ARG A 22 -6.43 -14.11 2.07
CA ARG A 22 -6.43 -12.78 2.67
C ARG A 22 -7.23 -12.80 3.97
N ASN A 23 -6.62 -12.42 5.07
CA ASN A 23 -7.23 -12.52 6.42
C ASN A 23 -7.80 -13.93 6.70
N LYS A 24 -7.04 -14.97 6.36
CA LYS A 24 -7.42 -16.39 6.50
C LYS A 24 -8.67 -16.80 5.69
N LYS A 25 -9.07 -15.99 4.71
CA LYS A 25 -10.21 -16.29 3.80
C LYS A 25 -9.74 -16.28 2.36
N TRP A 26 -10.23 -17.24 1.59
CA TRP A 26 -10.02 -17.26 0.15
C TRP A 26 -10.83 -16.13 -0.50
N THR A 27 -10.15 -15.23 -1.18
CA THR A 27 -10.73 -14.04 -1.82
C THR A 27 -10.25 -13.99 -3.26
N GLU A 28 -11.11 -13.59 -4.19
CA GLU A 28 -10.72 -13.41 -5.58
C GLU A 28 -9.88 -12.14 -5.74
N PHE A 29 -8.77 -12.24 -6.48
CA PHE A 29 -7.94 -11.08 -6.83
C PHE A 29 -8.58 -10.34 -8.02
N ARG A 30 -9.04 -9.15 -7.74
CA ARG A 30 -9.77 -8.34 -8.71
C ARG A 30 -8.86 -7.27 -9.31
N SER A 31 -9.00 -7.07 -10.63
CA SER A 31 -8.25 -6.03 -11.35
C SER A 31 -8.63 -4.60 -10.93
N ASP A 32 -9.80 -4.41 -10.32
CA ASP A 32 -10.29 -3.14 -9.80
C ASP A 32 -10.01 -2.95 -8.29
N ASP A 33 -9.31 -3.88 -7.62
CA ASP A 33 -8.85 -3.68 -6.25
C ASP A 33 -7.76 -2.60 -6.22
N MET A 34 -8.00 -1.54 -5.46
CA MET A 34 -7.05 -0.43 -5.32
C MET A 34 -5.72 -0.85 -4.67
N GLN A 35 -5.66 -2.04 -4.05
CA GLN A 35 -4.44 -2.55 -3.40
C GLN A 35 -3.60 -3.46 -4.31
N ARG A 36 -4.00 -3.65 -5.56
CA ARG A 36 -3.27 -4.51 -6.52
C ARG A 36 -1.81 -4.07 -6.73
N PHE A 37 -1.55 -2.74 -6.72
CA PHE A 37 -0.20 -2.20 -6.85
C PHE A 37 0.69 -2.51 -5.63
N THR A 38 0.14 -2.89 -4.49
CA THR A 38 0.90 -3.19 -3.27
C THR A 38 1.93 -4.30 -3.48
N LEU A 39 1.63 -5.28 -4.35
CA LEU A 39 2.54 -6.37 -4.67
C LEU A 39 3.79 -5.88 -5.43
N LEU A 40 3.71 -4.78 -6.16
CA LEU A 40 4.84 -4.24 -6.92
C LEU A 40 6.02 -3.83 -6.04
N ARG A 41 5.79 -3.57 -4.76
CA ARG A 41 6.85 -3.26 -3.79
C ARG A 41 7.90 -4.38 -3.70
N TYR A 42 7.47 -5.62 -3.92
CA TYR A 42 8.31 -6.81 -3.87
C TYR A 42 9.16 -7.02 -5.12
N ALA A 43 8.84 -6.32 -6.22
CA ALA A 43 9.66 -6.32 -7.42
C ALA A 43 10.86 -5.36 -7.35
N ILE A 44 10.85 -4.39 -6.42
CA ILE A 44 11.84 -3.31 -6.38
C ILE A 44 13.26 -3.82 -6.21
N PRO A 45 13.59 -4.73 -5.28
CA PRO A 45 14.96 -5.25 -5.15
C PRO A 45 15.46 -5.93 -6.42
N GLU A 46 14.61 -6.68 -7.12
CA GLU A 46 14.94 -7.34 -8.39
C GLU A 46 15.19 -6.31 -9.50
N LEU A 47 14.34 -5.29 -9.63
CA LEU A 47 14.52 -4.18 -10.58
C LEU A 47 15.84 -3.43 -10.37
N MET A 48 16.31 -3.34 -9.14
CA MET A 48 17.59 -2.77 -8.77
C MET A 48 18.77 -3.74 -8.93
N GLY A 49 18.54 -4.95 -9.44
CA GLY A 49 19.56 -6.01 -9.48
C GLY A 49 20.10 -6.37 -8.11
N TYR A 50 19.26 -6.24 -7.07
CA TYR A 50 19.60 -6.47 -5.66
C TYR A 50 20.79 -5.65 -5.16
N LYS A 51 20.89 -4.38 -5.60
CA LYS A 51 21.98 -3.47 -5.24
C LYS A 51 21.43 -2.13 -4.75
N GLY A 52 22.16 -1.52 -3.78
CA GLY A 52 21.84 -0.20 -3.25
C GLY A 52 20.57 -0.15 -2.40
N GLU A 53 20.12 1.05 -2.11
CA GLU A 53 18.94 1.34 -1.31
C GLU A 53 17.85 1.99 -2.15
N ALA A 54 16.59 1.74 -1.77
CA ALA A 54 15.41 2.34 -2.39
C ALA A 54 14.44 2.89 -1.36
N LEU A 55 14.04 4.14 -1.51
CA LEU A 55 12.90 4.69 -0.79
C LEU A 55 11.62 4.41 -1.60
N VAL A 56 10.75 3.60 -1.04
CA VAL A 56 9.44 3.24 -1.60
C VAL A 56 8.37 4.04 -0.90
N ILE A 57 7.53 4.73 -1.66
CA ILE A 57 6.39 5.49 -1.14
C ILE A 57 5.12 5.19 -1.94
N ASP A 58 3.98 5.17 -1.28
CA ASP A 58 2.69 5.11 -1.95
C ASP A 58 2.33 6.47 -2.58
N PRO A 59 1.50 6.50 -3.62
CA PRO A 59 1.18 7.72 -4.36
C PRO A 59 0.36 8.76 -3.57
N ASP A 60 -0.14 8.39 -2.40
CA ASP A 60 -0.90 9.25 -1.47
C ASP A 60 -0.05 9.74 -0.28
N ILE A 61 1.27 9.70 -0.44
CA ILE A 61 2.25 10.18 0.55
C ILE A 61 2.97 11.42 0.00
N PHE A 62 3.04 12.47 0.80
CA PHE A 62 3.61 13.77 0.45
C PHE A 62 4.81 14.11 1.33
N LEU A 63 5.92 14.50 0.71
CA LEU A 63 7.06 15.05 1.42
C LEU A 63 6.72 16.48 1.89
N VAL A 64 6.63 16.67 3.20
CA VAL A 64 6.35 17.97 3.85
C VAL A 64 7.63 18.69 4.20
N LYS A 65 8.66 17.95 4.64
CA LYS A 65 9.97 18.47 4.99
C LYS A 65 11.08 17.68 4.33
N ASN A 66 11.98 18.38 3.66
CA ASN A 66 13.14 17.71 3.06
C ASN A 66 14.18 17.35 4.14
N LYS A 67 14.11 16.11 4.60
CA LYS A 67 15.05 15.50 5.56
C LYS A 67 15.58 14.14 5.04
N LEU A 68 15.59 13.95 3.74
CA LEU A 68 15.97 12.67 3.13
C LEU A 68 17.38 12.24 3.51
N ASP A 69 18.30 13.19 3.71
CA ASP A 69 19.66 12.90 4.16
C ASP A 69 19.72 12.26 5.56
N GLU A 70 18.70 12.51 6.40
CA GLU A 70 18.59 11.89 7.72
C GLU A 70 18.07 10.45 7.64
N LEU A 71 17.39 10.07 6.56
CA LEU A 71 16.73 8.77 6.42
C LEU A 71 17.74 7.63 6.18
N MET A 72 18.68 7.84 5.26
CA MET A 72 19.63 6.80 4.84
C MET A 72 20.43 6.22 6.00
N PRO A 73 21.01 7.03 6.92
CA PRO A 73 21.73 6.51 8.08
C PRO A 73 20.87 5.70 9.05
N MET A 74 19.53 5.86 9.02
CA MET A 74 18.62 5.12 9.88
C MET A 74 18.47 3.65 9.48
N LEU A 75 18.82 3.29 8.24
CA LEU A 75 18.72 1.92 7.74
C LEU A 75 19.65 0.96 8.51
N LYS A 76 20.87 1.41 8.83
CA LYS A 76 21.88 0.61 9.55
C LYS A 76 22.03 -0.79 8.92
N ASP A 77 22.01 -1.82 9.76
CA ASP A 77 22.13 -3.23 9.33
C ASP A 77 20.78 -3.89 9.02
N ASN A 78 19.68 -3.14 8.97
CA ASN A 78 18.38 -3.72 8.66
C ASN A 78 18.24 -4.06 7.16
N ALA A 79 17.39 -5.03 6.85
CA ALA A 79 16.98 -5.32 5.47
C ALA A 79 16.05 -4.22 4.94
N LEU A 80 15.25 -3.66 5.84
CA LEU A 80 14.42 -2.50 5.56
C LEU A 80 14.04 -1.77 6.86
N ILE A 81 13.60 -0.52 6.71
CA ILE A 81 12.99 0.22 7.82
C ILE A 81 11.65 0.81 7.37
N CYS A 82 10.67 0.78 8.26
CA CYS A 82 9.35 1.38 8.07
C CYS A 82 8.70 1.67 9.43
N ARG A 83 7.60 2.41 9.42
CA ARG A 83 6.85 2.70 10.65
C ARG A 83 6.21 1.43 11.20
N ALA A 84 6.21 1.27 12.53
CA ALA A 84 5.43 0.22 13.18
C ALA A 84 3.93 0.37 12.85
N GLY A 85 3.28 -0.74 12.57
CA GLY A 85 1.85 -0.79 12.28
C GLY A 85 0.99 -0.68 13.55
N LYS A 86 -0.33 -0.61 13.37
CA LYS A 86 -1.28 -0.49 14.49
C LYS A 86 -1.33 -1.75 15.36
N GLN A 87 -1.05 -2.91 14.79
CA GLN A 87 -1.07 -4.18 15.52
C GLN A 87 0.35 -4.59 15.89
N LYS A 88 0.52 -5.20 17.07
CA LYS A 88 1.83 -5.69 17.53
C LYS A 88 2.44 -6.65 16.47
N GLY A 89 3.70 -6.42 16.13
CA GLY A 89 4.41 -7.22 15.12
C GLY A 89 3.99 -6.98 13.67
N SER A 90 3.29 -5.88 13.40
CA SER A 90 2.99 -5.42 12.04
C SER A 90 3.70 -4.13 11.71
N PHE A 91 3.84 -3.86 10.41
CA PHE A 91 4.51 -2.68 9.87
C PHE A 91 3.65 -1.98 8.82
N ALA A 92 3.82 -0.67 8.71
CA ALA A 92 3.17 0.16 7.70
C ALA A 92 4.08 0.27 6.48
N THR A 93 3.83 -0.57 5.49
CA THR A 93 4.70 -0.73 4.30
C THR A 93 4.45 0.29 3.20
N SER A 94 3.61 1.28 3.44
CA SER A 94 3.33 2.37 2.49
C SER A 94 4.53 3.31 2.28
N LEU A 95 5.42 3.41 3.28
CA LEU A 95 6.72 4.05 3.19
C LEU A 95 7.76 3.12 3.78
N MET A 96 8.76 2.74 2.98
CA MET A 96 9.85 1.86 3.36
C MET A 96 11.16 2.34 2.76
N LEU A 97 12.24 2.31 3.54
CA LEU A 97 13.59 2.35 3.00
C LEU A 97 14.14 0.93 2.97
N LEU A 98 14.51 0.47 1.79
CA LEU A 98 14.96 -0.89 1.51
C LEU A 98 16.48 -0.94 1.33
N ASN A 99 17.12 -1.97 1.87
CA ASN A 99 18.45 -2.43 1.46
C ASN A 99 18.27 -3.59 0.48
N SER A 100 18.31 -3.30 -0.81
CA SER A 100 18.00 -4.29 -1.85
C SER A 100 18.92 -5.52 -1.79
N HIS A 101 20.16 -5.36 -1.35
CA HIS A 101 21.11 -6.47 -1.20
C HIS A 101 20.66 -7.52 -0.18
N LYS A 102 19.92 -7.09 0.87
CA LYS A 102 19.40 -7.99 1.92
C LYS A 102 18.00 -8.55 1.62
N LEU A 103 17.43 -8.21 0.47
CA LEU A 103 16.07 -8.60 0.06
C LEU A 103 16.06 -9.57 -1.13
N GLN A 104 17.08 -10.41 -1.25
CA GLN A 104 17.18 -11.41 -2.33
C GLN A 104 16.03 -12.44 -2.32
N SER A 105 15.38 -12.63 -1.17
CA SER A 105 14.18 -13.47 -1.03
C SER A 105 12.91 -12.81 -1.59
N TRP A 106 12.94 -11.52 -1.90
CA TRP A 106 11.81 -10.83 -2.51
C TRP A 106 11.83 -11.08 -4.03
N ASN A 107 11.06 -12.05 -4.44
CA ASN A 107 10.81 -12.39 -5.83
C ASN A 107 9.31 -12.31 -6.08
N LEU A 108 8.88 -11.39 -6.94
CA LEU A 108 7.45 -11.13 -7.18
C LEU A 108 6.72 -12.36 -7.72
N GLU A 109 7.34 -13.11 -8.61
CA GLU A 109 6.74 -14.30 -9.22
C GLU A 109 6.49 -15.39 -8.17
N GLN A 110 7.48 -15.68 -7.33
CA GLN A 110 7.36 -16.64 -6.24
C GLN A 110 6.31 -16.21 -5.22
N ILE A 111 6.25 -14.92 -4.87
CA ILE A 111 5.25 -14.37 -3.95
C ILE A 111 3.84 -14.54 -4.51
N ILE A 112 3.64 -14.33 -5.80
CA ILE A 112 2.35 -14.54 -6.46
C ILE A 112 1.95 -16.01 -6.40
N ASP A 113 2.87 -16.92 -6.70
CA ASP A 113 2.62 -18.36 -6.62
C ASP A 113 2.30 -18.80 -5.18
N ASP A 114 2.96 -18.25 -4.19
CA ASP A 114 2.71 -18.53 -2.77
C ASP A 114 1.33 -18.02 -2.31
N LEU A 115 0.91 -16.85 -2.80
CA LEU A 115 -0.44 -16.30 -2.55
C LEU A 115 -1.54 -17.18 -3.14
N ILE A 116 -1.41 -17.58 -4.41
CA ILE A 116 -2.40 -18.39 -5.13
C ILE A 116 -2.53 -19.78 -4.49
N ASN A 117 -1.42 -20.36 -4.04
CA ASN A 117 -1.41 -21.67 -3.38
C ASN A 117 -1.72 -21.60 -1.87
N GLY A 118 -1.97 -20.41 -1.31
CA GLY A 118 -2.30 -20.23 0.11
C GLY A 118 -1.14 -20.50 1.06
N ARG A 119 0.11 -20.53 0.56
CA ARG A 119 1.30 -20.68 1.41
C ARG A 119 1.58 -19.43 2.23
N ILE A 120 1.20 -18.26 1.72
CA ILE A 120 1.25 -16.99 2.44
C ILE A 120 -0.13 -16.32 2.44
N ASP A 121 -0.42 -15.57 3.50
CA ASP A 121 -1.60 -14.72 3.60
C ASP A 121 -1.24 -13.30 3.17
N TYR A 122 -1.99 -12.73 2.23
CA TYR A 122 -1.78 -11.39 1.71
C TYR A 122 -1.70 -10.32 2.82
N SER A 123 -2.56 -10.44 3.85
CA SER A 123 -2.55 -9.48 4.95
C SER A 123 -1.30 -9.59 5.82
N ASN A 124 -0.73 -10.79 5.95
CA ASN A 124 0.57 -10.95 6.61
C ASN A 124 1.70 -10.39 5.76
N LEU A 125 1.67 -10.67 4.46
CA LEU A 125 2.65 -10.16 3.50
C LEU A 125 2.73 -8.63 3.54
N ILE A 126 1.62 -7.93 3.28
CA ILE A 126 1.61 -6.46 3.20
C ILE A 126 1.87 -5.75 4.53
N ASN A 127 1.79 -6.44 5.64
CA ASN A 127 2.13 -5.94 6.97
C ASN A 127 3.44 -6.51 7.50
N LEU A 128 4.21 -7.23 6.69
CA LEU A 128 5.49 -7.87 7.02
C LEU A 128 5.42 -8.70 8.30
N ARG A 129 4.30 -9.39 8.51
CA ARG A 129 4.14 -10.29 9.66
C ARG A 129 4.79 -11.63 9.37
N ASN A 130 5.40 -12.21 10.40
CA ASN A 130 6.01 -13.54 10.32
C ASN A 130 7.05 -13.64 9.19
N CYS A 131 7.80 -12.57 8.94
CA CYS A 131 8.93 -12.60 8.03
C CYS A 131 10.26 -12.60 8.82
N ASP A 132 11.23 -13.35 8.33
CA ASP A 132 12.55 -13.52 8.97
C ASP A 132 13.54 -12.41 8.54
N LEU A 133 13.05 -11.21 8.28
CA LEU A 133 13.88 -10.07 7.91
C LEU A 133 14.20 -9.21 9.13
N ALA A 134 15.40 -8.66 9.16
CA ALA A 134 15.76 -7.62 10.10
C ALA A 134 15.04 -6.32 9.70
N ILE A 135 13.96 -5.97 10.40
CA ILE A 135 13.15 -4.79 10.14
C ILE A 135 13.36 -3.77 11.25
N GLY A 136 13.86 -2.59 10.87
CA GLY A 136 13.96 -1.44 11.76
C GLY A 136 12.68 -0.62 11.77
N SER A 137 12.50 0.18 12.85
CA SER A 137 11.33 1.04 13.01
C SER A 137 11.65 2.49 12.73
N LEU A 138 10.85 3.13 11.88
CA LEU A 138 10.87 4.58 11.66
C LEU A 138 9.98 5.29 12.68
N PRO A 139 10.38 6.49 13.16
CA PRO A 139 9.49 7.38 13.89
C PRO A 139 8.20 7.69 13.11
N LYS A 140 7.11 7.97 13.81
CA LYS A 140 5.80 8.25 13.17
C LYS A 140 5.84 9.41 12.18
N SER A 141 6.68 10.42 12.42
CA SER A 141 6.84 11.59 11.53
C SER A 141 7.29 11.27 10.11
N TRP A 142 7.93 10.10 9.90
CA TRP A 142 8.32 9.63 8.57
C TRP A 142 7.19 8.98 7.76
N ASN A 143 6.05 8.74 8.37
CA ASN A 143 4.85 8.23 7.68
C ASN A 143 3.64 8.59 8.55
N ASP A 144 3.29 9.87 8.61
CA ASP A 144 2.29 10.39 9.54
C ASP A 144 0.90 10.31 8.91
N PHE A 145 0.02 9.49 9.52
CA PHE A 145 -1.29 9.17 8.98
C PHE A 145 -2.29 10.26 9.29
N ASP A 146 -2.77 10.95 8.26
CA ASP A 146 -3.82 11.98 8.32
C ASP A 146 -3.56 13.04 9.39
N ASN A 147 -2.30 13.23 9.80
CA ASN A 147 -1.88 14.19 10.80
C ASN A 147 -0.73 15.05 10.26
N LEU A 148 -0.98 16.35 10.18
CA LEU A 148 0.02 17.33 9.77
C LEU A 148 0.34 18.25 10.94
N ASP A 149 1.50 18.02 11.53
CA ASP A 149 2.05 18.86 12.60
C ASP A 149 3.46 19.37 12.24
N ARG A 150 4.07 20.09 13.19
CA ARG A 150 5.38 20.68 12.94
C ARG A 150 6.51 19.64 12.80
N ASP A 151 6.30 18.39 13.22
CA ASP A 151 7.32 17.32 13.16
C ASP A 151 7.11 16.38 11.98
N THR A 152 5.97 16.47 11.28
CA THR A 152 5.66 15.64 10.09
C THR A 152 6.70 15.85 9.01
N ILE A 153 7.27 14.76 8.52
CA ILE A 153 8.23 14.71 7.41
C ILE A 153 7.51 14.22 6.15
N PHE A 154 6.83 13.07 6.24
CA PHE A 154 5.92 12.61 5.21
C PHE A 154 4.51 12.52 5.75
N LEU A 155 3.59 13.18 5.08
CA LEU A 155 2.16 13.08 5.33
C LEU A 155 1.56 11.98 4.45
N HIS A 156 0.86 11.04 5.06
CA HIS A 156 0.14 9.98 4.37
C HIS A 156 -1.37 10.16 4.55
N THR A 157 -2.07 10.50 3.48
CA THR A 157 -3.53 10.72 3.48
C THR A 157 -4.26 9.39 3.33
N THR A 158 -4.46 8.68 4.46
CA THR A 158 -5.00 7.31 4.47
C THR A 158 -6.52 7.25 4.37
N GLN A 159 -7.21 8.32 4.76
CA GLN A 159 -8.67 8.38 4.76
C GLN A 159 -9.20 8.76 3.36
N LYS A 160 -9.57 7.74 2.60
CA LYS A 160 -10.02 7.90 1.20
C LYS A 160 -11.08 8.98 0.98
N VAL A 161 -11.96 9.20 1.98
CA VAL A 161 -13.06 10.18 1.89
C VAL A 161 -12.56 11.61 1.98
N THR A 162 -11.45 11.85 2.66
CA THR A 162 -10.86 13.16 2.91
C THR A 162 -9.59 13.43 2.12
N GLN A 163 -9.23 12.54 1.17
CA GLN A 163 -8.09 12.79 0.28
C GLN A 163 -8.34 14.03 -0.56
N PRO A 164 -7.44 15.03 -0.58
CA PRO A 164 -7.70 16.34 -1.19
C PRO A 164 -8.16 16.30 -2.67
N TRP A 165 -7.62 15.33 -3.43
CA TRP A 165 -7.99 15.15 -4.85
C TRP A 165 -9.33 14.43 -5.06
N ARG A 166 -10.01 14.00 -3.98
CA ARG A 166 -11.31 13.32 -4.04
C ARG A 166 -12.48 14.20 -3.61
N LYS A 167 -12.21 15.42 -3.19
CA LYS A 167 -13.27 16.38 -2.84
C LYS A 167 -14.29 16.46 -3.99
N ASP A 168 -15.57 16.37 -3.68
CA ASP A 168 -16.70 16.43 -4.60
C ASP A 168 -16.73 15.32 -5.67
N LEU A 169 -15.82 14.36 -5.63
CA LEU A 169 -15.81 13.21 -6.54
C LEU A 169 -16.49 12.00 -5.89
N PRO A 170 -17.24 11.20 -6.69
CA PRO A 170 -17.81 9.97 -6.19
C PRO A 170 -16.70 9.01 -5.75
N MET A 171 -16.89 8.41 -4.57
CA MET A 171 -16.00 7.39 -4.08
C MET A 171 -16.13 6.14 -4.94
N ASN A 172 -15.17 5.90 -5.84
CA ASN A 172 -15.06 4.67 -6.63
C ASN A 172 -14.65 3.48 -5.76
N SER A 173 -15.38 3.22 -4.67
CA SER A 173 -15.32 1.94 -4.03
C SER A 173 -16.17 1.00 -4.87
N TYR A 174 -15.57 -0.08 -5.38
CA TYR A 174 -16.37 -1.14 -5.99
C TYR A 174 -17.40 -1.61 -4.96
N ILE A 175 -18.63 -1.27 -5.24
CA ILE A 175 -19.78 -1.78 -4.53
C ILE A 175 -20.33 -2.88 -5.45
N PRO A 176 -20.26 -4.17 -5.07
CA PRO A 176 -20.76 -5.24 -5.92
C PRO A 176 -22.23 -4.98 -6.27
N PRO A 177 -22.65 -5.24 -7.51
CA PRO A 177 -24.03 -5.02 -7.91
C PRO A 177 -24.96 -5.86 -7.02
N LEU A 178 -26.10 -5.27 -6.67
CA LEU A 178 -27.13 -5.97 -5.92
C LEU A 178 -27.71 -7.09 -6.82
N PHE A 179 -27.86 -8.29 -6.27
CA PHE A 179 -28.29 -9.48 -7.03
C PHE A 179 -27.44 -9.80 -8.27
N GLY A 180 -26.16 -9.34 -8.33
CA GLY A 180 -25.24 -9.63 -9.42
C GLY A 180 -25.41 -8.77 -10.69
N PHE A 181 -26.51 -8.00 -10.87
CA PHE A 181 -26.77 -7.22 -12.09
C PHE A 181 -27.22 -5.77 -11.85
N LEU A 182 -27.81 -5.44 -10.71
CA LEU A 182 -28.26 -4.07 -10.41
C LEU A 182 -27.11 -3.22 -9.87
N LYS A 183 -26.65 -2.24 -10.66
CA LYS A 183 -25.66 -1.26 -10.21
C LYS A 183 -26.21 -0.47 -9.03
N ARG A 184 -25.51 -0.45 -7.91
CA ARG A 184 -25.92 0.25 -6.70
C ARG A 184 -26.03 1.76 -6.90
N ASP A 185 -25.25 2.35 -7.81
CA ASP A 185 -25.33 3.77 -8.16
C ASP A 185 -26.73 4.12 -8.66
N PHE A 186 -27.36 3.25 -9.46
CA PHE A 186 -28.74 3.41 -9.92
C PHE A 186 -29.73 3.34 -8.75
N ILE A 187 -29.53 2.46 -7.80
CA ILE A 187 -30.38 2.31 -6.61
C ILE A 187 -30.25 3.54 -5.69
N TYR A 188 -29.03 4.03 -5.48
CA TYR A 188 -28.79 5.23 -4.68
C TYR A 188 -29.42 6.47 -5.32
N ALA A 189 -29.33 6.61 -6.66
CA ALA A 189 -30.01 7.66 -7.40
C ALA A 189 -31.54 7.57 -7.27
N LEU A 190 -32.09 6.35 -7.36
CA LEU A 190 -33.54 6.11 -7.23
C LEU A 190 -34.06 6.39 -5.81
N LEU A 191 -33.23 6.15 -4.79
CA LEU A 191 -33.59 6.36 -3.39
C LEU A 191 -33.24 7.76 -2.88
N ASN A 192 -32.79 8.68 -3.75
CA ASN A 192 -32.29 10.00 -3.36
C ASN A 192 -31.27 9.98 -2.20
N LYS A 193 -30.51 8.89 -2.05
CA LYS A 193 -29.44 8.79 -1.04
C LYS A 193 -28.17 9.42 -1.61
N PRO A 194 -27.46 10.25 -0.82
CA PRO A 194 -26.20 10.81 -1.29
C PRO A 194 -25.22 9.67 -1.56
N LEU A 195 -24.63 9.68 -2.77
CA LEU A 195 -23.42 8.91 -3.04
C LEU A 195 -22.37 9.29 -2.00
N ASN A 196 -21.55 8.32 -1.56
CA ASN A 196 -20.38 8.65 -0.78
C ASN A 196 -19.47 9.54 -1.64
N ILE A 197 -19.50 10.83 -1.37
CA ILE A 197 -18.70 11.85 -2.05
C ILE A 197 -17.51 12.16 -1.14
N GLY A 198 -16.34 12.42 -1.72
CA GLY A 198 -15.19 12.92 -0.99
C GLY A 198 -15.52 14.26 -0.33
N VAL A 199 -15.11 14.42 0.92
CA VAL A 199 -15.33 15.65 1.70
C VAL A 199 -13.98 16.31 2.03
N GLU A 200 -14.03 17.57 2.42
CA GLU A 200 -12.82 18.26 2.89
C GLU A 200 -12.22 17.56 4.11
N HIS A 201 -10.90 17.59 4.17
CA HIS A 201 -10.19 17.05 5.34
C HIS A 201 -10.49 17.95 6.56
N PRO A 202 -10.76 17.36 7.75
CA PRO A 202 -11.05 18.14 8.95
C PRO A 202 -9.90 19.05 9.40
N ASN A 203 -8.66 18.73 9.00
CA ASN A 203 -7.52 19.62 9.15
C ASN A 203 -7.36 20.46 7.89
N PRO A 204 -7.59 21.80 7.95
CA PRO A 204 -7.55 22.69 6.78
C PRO A 204 -6.16 22.86 6.16
N LYS A 205 -5.11 22.31 6.79
CA LYS A 205 -3.74 22.31 6.27
C LYS A 205 -3.43 21.10 5.38
N ILE A 206 -4.32 20.13 5.32
CA ILE A 206 -4.27 18.93 4.46
C ILE A 206 -5.31 19.07 3.35
#